data_e05b28065d3fbb8f8859fbd06cec6912
#
_entry.id   e05b28065d3fbb8f8859fbd06cec6912
#
_cell.length_a   1.000
_cell.length_b   1.000
_cell.length_c   1.000
_cell.angle_alpha   90.00
_cell.angle_beta   90.00
_cell.angle_gamma   90.00
#
_symmetry.space_group_name_H-M   'P 1'
#
loop_
_entity.id
_entity.type
_entity.pdbx_description
1 polymer ?
#
loop_
_entity_poly.entity_id
_entity_poly.type
_entity_poly.pdbx_seq_one_letter_code
_entity_poly.pdbx_strand_id
1 'polypeptide(L)'
;MLATVSYARLQRQNCVVGEDVEKLKQRLSLLDYLRQQNWVARPASHGPEFVGLCPLHPETRPSFYVNARKNLFYCHGCGQGGDLLRFVQLSRRLSFRQSLAYLNQQSALTADPAAILEQAATFYQQQLERYPEALRYLEQRGLHDPALIKELRIGYAPGGSLRRHLTAQGYSFDLLQRLGLLNAQGHDAFYRRVIFPCCQGGRVVNLYGRTIVAAFAHRFLPGSKGGLFAWESVRQFPSVILVEGLFDYAVLWQADFRHVTCSLGTHLNADQFQQLCDRPRTVYLTFDADGNGSGQQAWQQLAQRLRAQGIVTRHVLLPDGHDPNSFFVRGGDARQFNSLLEAAQP
;
A
#
# COMPACT_ATOMS: atom_id res chain seq x y z
N MET A 1 -35.02 -32.07 -16.16
CA MET A 1 -33.74 -31.34 -16.32
C MET A 1 -33.63 -30.03 -15.55
N LEU A 2 -34.67 -29.50 -14.92
CA LEU A 2 -34.63 -28.22 -14.16
C LEU A 2 -34.23 -28.34 -12.68
N ALA A 3 -34.31 -29.51 -12.07
CA ALA A 3 -34.03 -29.74 -10.66
C ALA A 3 -32.51 -29.88 -10.35
N THR A 4 -31.74 -30.40 -11.29
CA THR A 4 -30.27 -30.65 -11.13
C THR A 4 -29.43 -29.39 -11.16
N VAL A 5 -29.86 -28.34 -11.85
CA VAL A 5 -29.15 -27.05 -11.93
C VAL A 5 -29.30 -26.23 -10.64
N SER A 6 -30.42 -26.40 -9.94
CA SER A 6 -30.70 -25.70 -8.66
C SER A 6 -29.84 -26.26 -7.52
N TYR A 7 -29.62 -27.59 -7.46
CA TYR A 7 -28.87 -28.21 -6.37
C TYR A 7 -27.35 -27.91 -6.44
N ALA A 8 -26.79 -27.91 -7.63
CA ALA A 8 -25.38 -27.54 -7.85
C ALA A 8 -25.09 -26.05 -7.57
N ARG A 9 -26.09 -25.18 -7.81
CA ARG A 9 -26.00 -23.75 -7.49
C ARG A 9 -26.10 -23.49 -5.98
N LEU A 10 -26.93 -24.22 -5.26
CA LEU A 10 -27.03 -24.19 -3.80
C LEU A 10 -25.79 -24.75 -3.11
N GLN A 11 -25.19 -25.81 -3.64
CA GLN A 11 -23.94 -26.37 -3.09
C GLN A 11 -22.75 -25.43 -3.31
N ARG A 12 -22.66 -24.76 -4.46
CA ARG A 12 -21.60 -23.73 -4.70
C ARG A 12 -21.79 -22.50 -3.81
N GLN A 13 -23.01 -22.05 -3.57
CA GLN A 13 -23.29 -20.96 -2.64
C GLN A 13 -22.94 -21.29 -1.20
N ASN A 14 -23.24 -22.51 -0.75
CA ASN A 14 -22.91 -22.96 0.60
C ASN A 14 -21.40 -23.19 0.80
N CYS A 15 -20.68 -23.62 -0.23
CA CYS A 15 -19.22 -23.77 -0.18
C CYS A 15 -18.50 -22.40 -0.10
N VAL A 16 -18.96 -21.41 -0.87
CA VAL A 16 -18.42 -20.04 -0.85
C VAL A 16 -18.68 -19.35 0.50
N VAL A 17 -19.89 -19.53 1.07
CA VAL A 17 -20.23 -18.96 2.40
C VAL A 17 -19.37 -19.59 3.51
N GLY A 18 -19.07 -20.89 3.43
CA GLY A 18 -18.23 -21.57 4.40
C GLY A 18 -16.77 -21.09 4.38
N GLU A 19 -16.23 -20.87 3.20
CA GLU A 19 -14.86 -20.38 3.02
C GLU A 19 -14.68 -18.91 3.50
N ASP A 20 -15.68 -18.08 3.30
CA ASP A 20 -15.69 -16.69 3.79
C ASP A 20 -15.80 -16.62 5.32
N VAL A 21 -16.52 -17.53 5.94
CA VAL A 21 -16.67 -17.62 7.41
C VAL A 21 -15.36 -18.04 8.08
N GLU A 22 -14.65 -19.02 7.55
CA GLU A 22 -13.37 -19.46 8.12
C GLU A 22 -12.29 -18.37 8.00
N LYS A 23 -12.22 -17.67 6.88
CA LYS A 23 -11.32 -16.51 6.69
C LYS A 23 -11.65 -15.38 7.69
N LEU A 24 -12.93 -15.13 7.94
CA LEU A 24 -13.36 -14.12 8.91
C LEU A 24 -12.97 -14.51 10.34
N LYS A 25 -13.13 -15.76 10.72
CA LYS A 25 -12.76 -16.29 12.04
C LYS A 25 -11.26 -16.23 12.31
N GLN A 26 -10.44 -16.41 11.26
CA GLN A 26 -8.98 -16.28 11.37
C GLN A 26 -8.52 -14.83 11.53
N ARG A 27 -9.28 -13.87 10.98
CA ARG A 27 -8.94 -12.44 11.00
C ARG A 27 -9.42 -11.69 12.23
N LEU A 28 -10.46 -12.16 12.90
CA LEU A 28 -11.08 -11.49 14.02
C LEU A 28 -10.88 -12.28 15.32
N SER A 29 -10.29 -11.64 16.31
CA SER A 29 -10.15 -12.15 17.66
C SER A 29 -11.41 -11.83 18.47
N LEU A 30 -12.03 -12.86 19.06
CA LEU A 30 -13.15 -12.69 19.98
C LEU A 30 -12.74 -11.88 21.22
N LEU A 31 -11.54 -12.13 21.74
CA LEU A 31 -11.03 -11.38 22.90
C LEU A 31 -10.87 -9.89 22.60
N ASP A 32 -10.31 -9.56 21.43
CA ASP A 32 -10.12 -8.16 21.03
C ASP A 32 -11.47 -7.48 20.73
N TYR A 33 -12.39 -8.18 20.10
CA TYR A 33 -13.75 -7.71 19.90
C TYR A 33 -14.45 -7.37 21.23
N LEU A 34 -14.35 -8.26 22.23
CA LEU A 34 -14.93 -8.04 23.55
C LEU A 34 -14.28 -6.85 24.28
N ARG A 35 -12.96 -6.71 24.19
CA ARG A 35 -12.23 -5.56 24.76
C ARG A 35 -12.67 -4.23 24.14
N GLN A 36 -12.89 -4.19 22.83
CA GLN A 36 -13.46 -3.02 22.15
C GLN A 36 -14.88 -2.67 22.60
N GLN A 37 -15.62 -3.66 23.13
CA GLN A 37 -16.93 -3.46 23.76
C GLN A 37 -16.82 -3.19 25.29
N ASN A 38 -15.62 -2.80 25.77
CA ASN A 38 -15.32 -2.53 27.18
C ASN A 38 -15.52 -3.72 28.11
N TRP A 39 -15.43 -4.97 27.60
CA TRP A 39 -15.48 -6.15 28.46
C TRP A 39 -14.23 -6.24 29.34
N VAL A 40 -14.44 -6.23 30.66
CA VAL A 40 -13.38 -6.33 31.66
C VAL A 40 -13.19 -7.79 32.03
N ALA A 41 -11.98 -8.29 31.86
CA ALA A 41 -11.62 -9.68 32.15
C ALA A 41 -10.25 -9.76 32.82
N ARG A 42 -10.05 -10.81 33.60
CA ARG A 42 -8.76 -11.19 34.18
C ARG A 42 -8.29 -12.52 33.59
N PRO A 43 -6.98 -12.80 33.56
CA PRO A 43 -6.50 -14.14 33.24
C PRO A 43 -7.11 -15.19 34.19
N ALA A 44 -7.57 -16.31 33.65
CA ALA A 44 -7.92 -17.47 34.45
C ALA A 44 -6.63 -18.21 34.88
N SER A 45 -6.70 -19.01 35.92
CA SER A 45 -5.55 -19.52 36.68
C SER A 45 -4.46 -20.20 35.85
N HIS A 46 -4.75 -20.76 34.69
CA HIS A 46 -3.76 -21.40 33.82
C HIS A 46 -4.13 -21.25 32.34
N GLY A 47 -3.15 -20.85 31.52
CA GLY A 47 -3.24 -20.88 30.05
C GLY A 47 -3.84 -19.64 29.38
N PRO A 48 -4.27 -19.75 28.11
CA PRO A 48 -4.72 -18.63 27.29
C PRO A 48 -6.19 -18.23 27.55
N GLU A 49 -6.69 -18.46 28.77
CA GLU A 49 -8.09 -18.21 29.14
C GLU A 49 -8.26 -16.93 29.96
N PHE A 50 -9.33 -16.23 29.68
CA PHE A 50 -9.76 -15.01 30.36
C PHE A 50 -11.16 -15.23 30.93
N VAL A 51 -11.45 -14.69 32.12
CA VAL A 51 -12.74 -14.76 32.76
C VAL A 51 -13.24 -13.39 33.16
N GLY A 52 -14.51 -13.12 32.93
CA GLY A 52 -15.20 -11.89 33.29
C GLY A 52 -16.71 -12.10 33.45
N LEU A 53 -17.43 -11.01 33.74
CA LEU A 53 -18.88 -11.03 33.75
C LEU A 53 -19.43 -11.28 32.34
N CYS A 54 -20.51 -12.03 32.26
CA CYS A 54 -21.12 -12.41 31.00
C CYS A 54 -21.82 -11.21 30.32
N PRO A 55 -21.49 -10.89 29.07
CA PRO A 55 -22.22 -9.83 28.33
C PRO A 55 -23.59 -10.26 27.83
N LEU A 56 -23.94 -11.56 27.95
CA LEU A 56 -25.17 -12.14 27.41
C LEU A 56 -26.30 -12.25 28.43
N HIS A 57 -25.98 -12.20 29.75
CA HIS A 57 -26.97 -12.23 30.82
C HIS A 57 -26.46 -11.47 32.04
N PRO A 58 -27.36 -10.95 32.90
CA PRO A 58 -26.94 -10.26 34.13
C PRO A 58 -26.39 -11.27 35.13
N GLU A 59 -25.22 -10.97 35.71
CA GLU A 59 -24.60 -11.75 36.77
C GLU A 59 -23.68 -10.87 37.63
N THR A 60 -23.40 -11.32 38.87
CA THR A 60 -22.50 -10.63 39.80
C THR A 60 -21.18 -11.38 40.02
N ARG A 61 -21.12 -12.62 39.58
CA ARG A 61 -19.92 -13.47 39.69
C ARG A 61 -19.44 -13.83 38.28
N PRO A 62 -18.15 -13.62 37.97
CA PRO A 62 -17.62 -13.94 36.63
C PRO A 62 -17.80 -15.43 36.30
N SER A 63 -18.53 -15.69 35.21
CA SER A 63 -18.77 -17.06 34.70
C SER A 63 -18.54 -17.20 33.19
N PHE A 64 -18.16 -16.10 32.53
CA PHE A 64 -17.92 -16.08 31.10
C PHE A 64 -16.42 -16.25 30.81
N TYR A 65 -16.06 -17.33 30.16
CA TYR A 65 -14.68 -17.70 29.81
C TYR A 65 -14.45 -17.51 28.34
N VAL A 66 -13.28 -16.94 28.00
CA VAL A 66 -12.80 -16.80 26.64
C VAL A 66 -11.44 -17.46 26.50
N ASN A 67 -11.33 -18.42 25.62
CA ASN A 67 -10.05 -19.02 25.24
C ASN A 67 -9.48 -18.29 24.03
N ALA A 68 -8.46 -17.44 24.24
CA ALA A 68 -7.86 -16.61 23.19
C ALA A 68 -7.18 -17.45 22.08
N ARG A 69 -6.64 -18.64 22.42
CA ARG A 69 -5.96 -19.51 21.44
C ARG A 69 -6.96 -20.23 20.53
N LYS A 70 -8.08 -20.70 21.10
CA LYS A 70 -9.14 -21.38 20.34
C LYS A 70 -10.13 -20.40 19.70
N ASN A 71 -10.09 -19.13 20.09
CA ASN A 71 -11.03 -18.07 19.65
C ASN A 71 -12.50 -18.43 19.98
N LEU A 72 -12.73 -19.05 21.16
CA LEU A 72 -14.03 -19.54 21.62
C LEU A 72 -14.37 -18.94 22.96
N PHE A 73 -15.69 -18.86 23.26
CA PHE A 73 -16.20 -18.56 24.60
C PHE A 73 -17.12 -19.67 25.12
N TYR A 74 -17.25 -19.71 26.42
CA TYR A 74 -18.28 -20.47 27.12
C TYR A 74 -18.66 -19.74 28.41
N CYS A 75 -19.96 -19.65 28.68
CA CYS A 75 -20.50 -19.10 29.92
C CYS A 75 -21.12 -20.20 30.77
N HIS A 76 -20.58 -20.44 31.97
CA HIS A 76 -21.13 -21.42 32.93
C HIS A 76 -22.45 -20.97 33.57
N GLY A 77 -22.75 -19.65 33.54
CA GLY A 77 -23.99 -19.09 34.09
C GLY A 77 -25.20 -19.33 33.20
N CYS A 78 -25.09 -18.99 31.90
CA CYS A 78 -26.22 -19.14 30.96
C CYS A 78 -26.08 -20.30 29.97
N GLY A 79 -24.99 -21.07 30.03
CA GLY A 79 -24.77 -22.24 29.17
C GLY A 79 -24.47 -21.89 27.69
N GLN A 80 -24.35 -20.62 27.34
CA GLN A 80 -24.06 -20.22 25.97
C GLN A 80 -22.56 -20.35 25.66
N GLY A 81 -22.26 -20.84 24.46
CA GLY A 81 -20.89 -20.99 23.99
C GLY A 81 -20.79 -20.92 22.47
N GLY A 82 -19.58 -20.73 21.97
CA GLY A 82 -19.29 -20.68 20.53
C GLY A 82 -18.13 -19.78 20.17
N ASP A 83 -18.09 -19.39 18.89
CA ASP A 83 -17.11 -18.46 18.33
C ASP A 83 -17.64 -17.00 18.32
N LEU A 84 -16.84 -16.09 17.76
CA LEU A 84 -17.21 -14.68 17.62
C LEU A 84 -18.53 -14.48 16.85
N LEU A 85 -18.76 -15.27 15.78
CA LEU A 85 -19.98 -15.17 15.00
C LEU A 85 -21.22 -15.53 15.85
N ARG A 86 -21.12 -16.63 16.63
CA ARG A 86 -22.17 -17.02 17.58
C ARG A 86 -22.37 -15.99 18.68
N PHE A 87 -21.29 -15.41 19.20
CA PHE A 87 -21.38 -14.33 20.19
C PHE A 87 -22.16 -13.12 19.65
N VAL A 88 -21.87 -12.67 18.42
CA VAL A 88 -22.57 -11.54 17.79
C VAL A 88 -24.04 -11.86 17.53
N GLN A 89 -24.35 -13.08 17.11
CA GLN A 89 -25.75 -13.52 16.98
C GLN A 89 -26.52 -13.35 18.30
N LEU A 90 -25.94 -13.81 19.40
CA LEU A 90 -26.58 -13.79 20.71
C LEU A 90 -26.66 -12.38 21.29
N SER A 91 -25.56 -11.65 21.29
CA SER A 91 -25.46 -10.33 21.93
C SER A 91 -26.25 -9.24 21.20
N ARG A 92 -26.38 -9.35 19.87
CA ARG A 92 -27.09 -8.38 19.02
C ARG A 92 -28.42 -8.87 18.47
N ARG A 93 -28.80 -10.10 18.79
CA ARG A 93 -30.04 -10.76 18.30
C ARG A 93 -30.13 -10.76 16.77
N LEU A 94 -29.02 -11.03 16.10
CA LEU A 94 -28.94 -11.04 14.65
C LEU A 94 -29.03 -12.47 14.10
N SER A 95 -29.57 -12.60 12.88
CA SER A 95 -29.47 -13.86 12.12
C SER A 95 -28.01 -14.12 11.71
N PHE A 96 -27.71 -15.34 11.29
CA PHE A 96 -26.38 -15.71 10.80
C PHE A 96 -25.86 -14.77 9.70
N ARG A 97 -26.69 -14.49 8.69
CA ARG A 97 -26.33 -13.58 7.57
C ARG A 97 -26.09 -12.14 8.02
N GLN A 98 -26.92 -11.65 8.94
CA GLN A 98 -26.77 -10.30 9.50
C GLN A 98 -25.51 -10.21 10.38
N SER A 99 -25.19 -11.24 11.16
CA SER A 99 -23.98 -11.27 11.98
C SER A 99 -22.72 -11.34 11.13
N LEU A 100 -22.75 -12.09 10.03
CA LEU A 100 -21.66 -12.16 9.08
C LEU A 100 -21.42 -10.80 8.40
N ALA A 101 -22.48 -10.14 7.94
CA ALA A 101 -22.40 -8.81 7.36
C ALA A 101 -21.87 -7.77 8.36
N TYR A 102 -22.37 -7.82 9.61
CA TYR A 102 -21.90 -6.95 10.70
C TYR A 102 -20.41 -7.13 10.98
N LEU A 103 -19.93 -8.37 11.12
CA LEU A 103 -18.53 -8.66 11.40
C LEU A 103 -17.62 -8.30 10.21
N ASN A 104 -18.07 -8.49 8.98
CA ASN A 104 -17.34 -8.03 7.79
C ASN A 104 -17.20 -6.49 7.78
N GLN A 105 -18.24 -5.77 8.16
CA GLN A 105 -18.18 -4.31 8.29
C GLN A 105 -17.21 -3.88 9.41
N GLN A 106 -17.24 -4.54 10.56
CA GLN A 106 -16.30 -4.27 11.66
C GLN A 106 -14.86 -4.60 11.28
N SER A 107 -14.63 -5.74 10.66
CA SER A 107 -13.31 -6.13 10.13
C SER A 107 -12.77 -5.10 9.11
N ALA A 108 -13.64 -4.52 8.30
CA ALA A 108 -13.28 -3.46 7.37
C ALA A 108 -12.86 -2.16 8.06
N LEU A 109 -13.45 -1.84 9.21
CA LEU A 109 -13.10 -0.66 10.01
C LEU A 109 -11.78 -0.81 10.77
N THR A 110 -11.39 -2.06 11.12
CA THR A 110 -10.16 -2.38 11.86
C THR A 110 -9.01 -2.86 10.97
N ALA A 111 -9.27 -3.09 9.68
CA ALA A 111 -8.24 -3.51 8.74
C ALA A 111 -7.19 -2.41 8.56
N ASP A 112 -5.93 -2.79 8.73
CA ASP A 112 -4.80 -1.92 8.49
C ASP A 112 -4.69 -1.55 6.99
N PRO A 113 -4.84 -0.27 6.61
CA PRO A 113 -4.73 0.14 5.21
C PRO A 113 -3.41 -0.28 4.55
N ALA A 114 -2.29 -0.21 5.29
CA ALA A 114 -0.99 -0.59 4.74
C ALA A 114 -0.90 -2.08 4.42
N ALA A 115 -1.53 -2.96 5.22
CA ALA A 115 -1.59 -4.38 4.92
C ALA A 115 -2.38 -4.68 3.64
N ILE A 116 -3.44 -3.92 3.36
CA ILE A 116 -4.24 -4.07 2.13
C ILE A 116 -3.46 -3.55 0.92
N LEU A 117 -2.78 -2.42 1.06
CA LEU A 117 -1.92 -1.88 0.00
C LEU A 117 -0.74 -2.81 -0.31
N GLU A 118 -0.18 -3.45 0.71
CA GLU A 118 0.86 -4.49 0.59
C GLU A 118 0.36 -5.68 -0.25
N GLN A 119 -0.85 -6.15 0.03
CA GLN A 119 -1.48 -7.23 -0.74
C GLN A 119 -1.74 -6.83 -2.19
N ALA A 120 -2.21 -5.59 -2.42
CA ALA A 120 -2.43 -5.06 -3.76
C ALA A 120 -1.10 -4.92 -4.53
N ALA A 121 -0.03 -4.43 -3.89
CA ALA A 121 1.30 -4.31 -4.48
C ALA A 121 1.85 -5.69 -4.87
N THR A 122 1.76 -6.66 -3.96
CA THR A 122 2.19 -8.04 -4.21
C THR A 122 1.41 -8.68 -5.36
N PHE A 123 0.08 -8.46 -5.39
CA PHE A 123 -0.74 -8.93 -6.50
C PHE A 123 -0.30 -8.34 -7.84
N TYR A 124 -0.08 -7.02 -7.92
CA TYR A 124 0.37 -6.37 -9.15
C TYR A 124 1.78 -6.82 -9.56
N GLN A 125 2.69 -7.05 -8.62
CA GLN A 125 4.02 -7.59 -8.90
C GLN A 125 3.92 -8.96 -9.58
N GLN A 126 3.05 -9.84 -9.10
CA GLN A 126 2.80 -11.16 -9.69
C GLN A 126 2.15 -11.10 -11.10
N GLN A 127 1.48 -9.98 -11.43
CA GLN A 127 0.91 -9.81 -12.77
C GLN A 127 1.97 -9.38 -13.80
N LEU A 128 3.05 -8.73 -13.41
CA LEU A 128 3.99 -8.12 -14.36
C LEU A 128 4.52 -9.09 -15.41
N GLU A 129 4.96 -10.28 -14.99
CA GLU A 129 5.53 -11.30 -15.87
C GLU A 129 4.51 -11.94 -16.83
N ARG A 130 3.21 -11.80 -16.51
CA ARG A 130 2.12 -12.38 -17.32
C ARG A 130 1.70 -11.48 -18.49
N TYR A 131 2.22 -10.25 -18.54
CA TYR A 131 1.80 -9.25 -19.52
C TYR A 131 3.00 -8.66 -20.28
N PRO A 132 3.37 -9.24 -21.44
CA PRO A 132 4.54 -8.81 -22.21
C PRO A 132 4.53 -7.33 -22.61
N GLU A 133 3.35 -6.73 -22.76
CA GLU A 133 3.23 -5.30 -23.05
C GLU A 133 3.76 -4.40 -21.92
N ALA A 134 3.65 -4.86 -20.68
CA ALA A 134 4.18 -4.11 -19.52
C ALA A 134 5.72 -4.22 -19.47
N LEU A 135 6.27 -5.42 -19.74
CA LEU A 135 7.72 -5.61 -19.83
C LEU A 135 8.33 -4.80 -20.95
N ARG A 136 7.74 -4.82 -22.15
CA ARG A 136 8.18 -3.97 -23.27
C ARG A 136 8.12 -2.47 -22.93
N TYR A 137 7.12 -2.03 -22.19
CA TYR A 137 7.05 -0.65 -21.73
C TYR A 137 8.19 -0.30 -20.78
N LEU A 138 8.55 -1.19 -19.85
CA LEU A 138 9.71 -1.00 -18.96
C LEU A 138 11.01 -0.90 -19.77
N GLU A 139 11.22 -1.77 -20.75
CA GLU A 139 12.36 -1.73 -21.66
C GLU A 139 12.44 -0.40 -22.43
N GLN A 140 11.31 0.07 -22.97
CA GLN A 140 11.21 1.38 -23.63
C GLN A 140 11.54 2.55 -22.70
N ARG A 141 11.33 2.36 -21.38
CA ARG A 141 11.71 3.31 -20.34
C ARG A 141 13.12 3.07 -19.79
N GLY A 142 13.92 2.25 -20.45
CA GLY A 142 15.31 1.98 -20.10
C GLY A 142 15.50 1.03 -18.89
N LEU A 143 14.45 0.37 -18.43
CA LEU A 143 14.52 -0.58 -17.32
C LEU A 143 14.59 -2.00 -17.85
N HIS A 144 15.75 -2.64 -17.78
CA HIS A 144 16.02 -3.99 -18.29
C HIS A 144 16.64 -4.91 -17.25
N ASP A 145 17.00 -4.41 -16.07
CA ASP A 145 17.52 -5.26 -15.00
C ASP A 145 16.37 -5.94 -14.23
N PRO A 146 16.16 -7.27 -14.37
CA PRO A 146 15.10 -7.99 -13.65
C PRO A 146 15.29 -7.95 -12.13
N ALA A 147 16.55 -7.86 -11.65
CA ALA A 147 16.83 -7.81 -10.22
C ALA A 147 16.33 -6.47 -9.64
N LEU A 148 16.58 -5.38 -10.34
CA LEU A 148 16.07 -4.06 -9.96
C LEU A 148 14.54 -4.01 -10.02
N ILE A 149 13.92 -4.51 -11.09
CA ILE A 149 12.46 -4.56 -11.24
C ILE A 149 11.82 -5.29 -10.04
N LYS A 150 12.44 -6.38 -9.61
CA LYS A 150 12.02 -7.17 -8.44
C LYS A 150 12.28 -6.43 -7.13
N GLU A 151 13.43 -5.79 -6.96
CA GLU A 151 13.80 -5.00 -5.78
C GLU A 151 12.85 -3.83 -5.57
N LEU A 152 12.53 -3.08 -6.62
CA LEU A 152 11.58 -1.99 -6.61
C LEU A 152 10.12 -2.47 -6.55
N ARG A 153 9.90 -3.78 -6.59
CA ARG A 153 8.57 -4.41 -6.53
C ARG A 153 7.62 -3.86 -7.61
N ILE A 154 8.18 -3.57 -8.79
CA ILE A 154 7.42 -3.05 -9.91
C ILE A 154 6.38 -4.09 -10.32
N GLY A 155 5.13 -3.65 -10.47
CA GLY A 155 4.02 -4.50 -10.83
C GLY A 155 3.27 -3.99 -12.05
N TYR A 156 2.25 -4.73 -12.46
CA TYR A 156 1.35 -4.32 -13.52
C TYR A 156 -0.11 -4.50 -13.11
N ALA A 157 -0.92 -3.50 -13.37
CA ALA A 157 -2.36 -3.51 -13.18
C ALA A 157 -3.07 -3.71 -14.53
N PRO A 158 -3.44 -4.94 -14.91
CA PRO A 158 -4.15 -5.18 -16.16
C PRO A 158 -5.57 -4.61 -16.13
N GLY A 159 -6.15 -4.47 -14.93
CA GLY A 159 -7.53 -4.09 -14.66
C GLY A 159 -8.47 -5.29 -14.53
N GLY A 160 -9.56 -5.10 -13.80
CA GLY A 160 -10.65 -6.07 -13.66
C GLY A 160 -10.38 -7.30 -12.78
N SER A 161 -9.21 -7.43 -12.18
CA SER A 161 -8.81 -8.62 -11.43
C SER A 161 -8.50 -8.37 -9.94
N LEU A 162 -8.07 -7.18 -9.57
CA LEU A 162 -7.73 -6.83 -8.18
C LEU A 162 -8.93 -6.99 -7.24
N ARG A 163 -10.10 -6.46 -7.66
CA ARG A 163 -11.33 -6.58 -6.86
C ARG A 163 -11.59 -8.04 -6.47
N ARG A 164 -11.60 -8.95 -7.44
CA ARG A 164 -11.85 -10.39 -7.18
C ARG A 164 -10.79 -10.97 -6.24
N HIS A 165 -9.53 -10.62 -6.45
CA HIS A 165 -8.42 -11.08 -5.62
C HIS A 165 -8.57 -10.64 -4.15
N LEU A 166 -8.80 -9.35 -3.89
CA LEU A 166 -8.90 -8.82 -2.53
C LEU A 166 -10.20 -9.20 -1.82
N THR A 167 -11.33 -9.28 -2.55
CA THR A 167 -12.58 -9.75 -1.94
C THR A 167 -12.53 -11.24 -1.59
N ALA A 168 -11.81 -12.05 -2.35
CA ALA A 168 -11.56 -13.45 -1.99
C ALA A 168 -10.71 -13.60 -0.71
N GLN A 169 -9.96 -12.56 -0.33
CA GLN A 169 -9.23 -12.48 0.95
C GLN A 169 -10.08 -11.87 2.07
N GLY A 170 -11.36 -11.59 1.82
CA GLY A 170 -12.33 -11.11 2.80
C GLY A 170 -12.31 -9.60 3.01
N TYR A 171 -11.66 -8.80 2.15
CA TYR A 171 -11.78 -7.34 2.23
C TYR A 171 -13.10 -6.87 1.60
N SER A 172 -13.82 -5.99 2.31
CA SER A 172 -15.11 -5.49 1.84
C SER A 172 -14.94 -4.51 0.67
N PHE A 173 -15.94 -4.48 -0.20
CA PHE A 173 -16.01 -3.57 -1.33
C PHE A 173 -15.86 -2.10 -0.91
N ASP A 174 -16.60 -1.69 0.13
CA ASP A 174 -16.57 -0.31 0.65
C ASP A 174 -15.20 0.11 1.17
N LEU A 175 -14.47 -0.82 1.80
CA LEU A 175 -13.10 -0.57 2.25
C LEU A 175 -12.16 -0.35 1.07
N LEU A 176 -12.24 -1.20 0.04
CA LEU A 176 -11.42 -1.07 -1.16
C LEU A 176 -11.70 0.23 -1.93
N GLN A 177 -12.97 0.71 -1.94
CA GLN A 177 -13.31 2.01 -2.49
C GLN A 177 -12.76 3.17 -1.66
N ARG A 178 -12.90 3.12 -0.33
CA ARG A 178 -12.31 4.15 0.57
C ARG A 178 -10.81 4.29 0.41
N LEU A 179 -10.11 3.18 0.20
CA LEU A 179 -8.67 3.17 -0.08
C LEU A 179 -8.33 3.63 -1.51
N GLY A 180 -9.34 3.83 -2.36
CA GLY A 180 -9.15 4.23 -3.74
C GLY A 180 -8.64 3.12 -4.66
N LEU A 181 -8.59 1.87 -4.19
CA LEU A 181 -8.23 0.70 -5.01
C LEU A 181 -9.32 0.35 -6.02
N LEU A 182 -10.57 0.69 -5.72
CA LEU A 182 -11.70 0.61 -6.63
C LEU A 182 -12.32 2.00 -6.83
N ASN A 183 -12.81 2.27 -8.03
CA ASN A 183 -13.58 3.48 -8.33
C ASN A 183 -15.05 3.34 -7.86
N ALA A 184 -15.86 4.39 -8.03
CA ALA A 184 -17.26 4.40 -7.63
C ALA A 184 -18.12 3.31 -8.31
N GLN A 185 -17.73 2.90 -9.51
CA GLN A 185 -18.39 1.82 -10.27
C GLN A 185 -17.88 0.43 -9.90
N GLY A 186 -16.91 0.34 -8.99
CA GLY A 186 -16.32 -0.91 -8.53
C GLY A 186 -15.29 -1.54 -9.49
N HIS A 187 -14.79 -0.76 -10.42
CA HIS A 187 -13.66 -1.18 -11.26
C HIS A 187 -12.35 -0.87 -10.56
N ASP A 188 -11.30 -1.63 -10.91
CA ASP A 188 -9.96 -1.40 -10.44
C ASP A 188 -9.53 0.04 -10.77
N ALA A 189 -8.99 0.76 -9.79
CA ALA A 189 -8.57 2.15 -9.95
C ALA A 189 -7.41 2.30 -10.94
N PHE A 190 -6.58 1.28 -11.03
CA PHE A 190 -5.51 1.18 -11.99
C PHE A 190 -5.91 0.25 -13.13
N TYR A 191 -5.80 0.76 -14.35
CA TYR A 191 -6.06 0.03 -15.57
C TYR A 191 -4.92 0.26 -16.56
N ARG A 192 -4.31 -0.84 -17.04
CA ARG A 192 -3.16 -0.84 -17.94
C ARG A 192 -2.03 0.09 -17.46
N ARG A 193 -1.61 -0.12 -16.20
CA ARG A 193 -0.59 0.71 -15.55
C ARG A 193 0.54 -0.13 -14.97
N VAL A 194 1.76 0.33 -15.20
CA VAL A 194 2.91 -0.09 -14.40
C VAL A 194 2.76 0.53 -13.01
N ILE A 195 2.95 -0.27 -11.97
CA ILE A 195 2.73 0.11 -10.58
C ILE A 195 4.04 0.12 -9.81
N PHE A 196 4.29 1.20 -9.08
CA PHE A 196 5.36 1.29 -8.08
C PHE A 196 4.73 1.44 -6.70
N PRO A 197 5.05 0.56 -5.72
CA PRO A 197 4.66 0.76 -4.34
C PRO A 197 5.49 1.88 -3.70
N CYS A 198 4.82 2.85 -3.08
CA CYS A 198 5.46 3.89 -2.28
C CYS A 198 5.52 3.42 -0.83
N CYS A 199 6.74 3.24 -0.29
CA CYS A 199 6.97 2.70 1.03
C CYS A 199 7.48 3.78 2.00
N GLN A 200 7.04 3.69 3.26
CA GLN A 200 7.56 4.48 4.38
C GLN A 200 7.66 3.58 5.62
N GLY A 201 8.81 3.57 6.28
CA GLY A 201 9.05 2.70 7.42
C GLY A 201 8.83 1.20 7.11
N GLY A 202 9.22 0.76 5.92
CA GLY A 202 9.06 -0.62 5.47
C GLY A 202 7.63 -1.04 5.09
N ARG A 203 6.65 -0.11 5.11
CA ARG A 203 5.24 -0.39 4.81
C ARG A 203 4.79 0.34 3.55
N VAL A 204 3.95 -0.29 2.74
CA VAL A 204 3.34 0.36 1.57
C VAL A 204 2.29 1.36 2.06
N VAL A 205 2.50 2.65 1.76
CA VAL A 205 1.60 3.74 2.15
C VAL A 205 0.79 4.29 0.98
N ASN A 206 1.25 4.09 -0.25
CA ASN A 206 0.54 4.46 -1.48
C ASN A 206 1.00 3.61 -2.66
N LEU A 207 0.29 3.70 -3.77
CA LEU A 207 0.66 3.10 -5.05
C LEU A 207 0.68 4.18 -6.12
N TYR A 208 1.78 4.23 -6.87
CA TYR A 208 1.89 5.03 -8.08
C TYR A 208 1.60 4.17 -9.30
N GLY A 209 0.77 4.64 -10.23
CA GLY A 209 0.45 3.95 -11.47
C GLY A 209 0.73 4.79 -12.71
N ARG A 210 1.71 4.39 -13.53
CA ARG A 210 1.99 4.97 -14.85
C ARG A 210 1.30 4.18 -15.94
N THR A 211 0.46 4.83 -16.73
CA THR A 211 -0.21 4.17 -17.85
C THR A 211 0.79 3.78 -18.95
N ILE A 212 0.56 2.62 -19.56
CA ILE A 212 1.26 2.20 -20.77
C ILE A 212 0.53 2.64 -22.04
N VAL A 213 -0.62 3.32 -21.89
CA VAL A 213 -1.42 3.87 -22.98
C VAL A 213 -1.32 5.40 -22.95
N ALA A 214 -0.93 6.02 -24.06
CA ALA A 214 -0.55 7.44 -24.12
C ALA A 214 -1.60 8.45 -23.65
N ALA A 215 -2.88 8.07 -23.57
CA ALA A 215 -3.99 9.01 -23.32
C ALA A 215 -4.22 9.38 -21.85
N PHE A 216 -3.53 8.76 -20.89
CA PHE A 216 -3.86 8.93 -19.46
C PHE A 216 -2.65 9.37 -18.63
N ALA A 217 -2.85 10.37 -17.76
CA ALA A 217 -1.84 10.81 -16.81
C ALA A 217 -1.47 9.69 -15.80
N HIS A 218 -0.33 9.86 -15.13
CA HIS A 218 0.01 9.05 -13.96
C HIS A 218 -1.01 9.26 -12.84
N ARG A 219 -1.10 8.30 -11.92
CA ARG A 219 -2.09 8.34 -10.83
C ARG A 219 -1.49 7.80 -9.54
N PHE A 220 -1.83 8.45 -8.43
CA PHE A 220 -1.69 7.92 -7.08
C PHE A 220 -3.05 7.50 -6.53
N LEU A 221 -3.06 6.66 -5.51
CA LEU A 221 -4.24 6.49 -4.67
C LEU A 221 -4.49 7.77 -3.85
N PRO A 222 -5.73 8.01 -3.38
CA PRO A 222 -6.03 9.11 -2.47
C PRO A 222 -5.17 9.06 -1.20
N GLY A 223 -4.88 10.23 -0.65
CA GLY A 223 -4.12 10.37 0.60
C GLY A 223 -2.66 10.72 0.40
N SER A 224 -1.85 10.53 1.45
CA SER A 224 -0.44 10.86 1.44
C SER A 224 0.35 9.95 0.50
N LYS A 225 1.27 10.53 -0.28
CA LYS A 225 2.24 9.77 -1.08
C LYS A 225 3.37 9.17 -0.21
N GLY A 226 3.41 9.52 1.07
CA GLY A 226 4.50 9.22 1.98
C GLY A 226 5.63 10.26 1.92
N GLY A 227 6.79 9.87 2.44
CA GLY A 227 8.03 10.63 2.33
C GLY A 227 8.69 10.55 0.95
N LEU A 228 9.96 10.89 0.90
CA LEU A 228 10.79 10.68 -0.30
C LEU A 228 10.89 9.18 -0.61
N PHE A 229 10.85 8.85 -1.89
CA PHE A 229 10.93 7.45 -2.33
C PHE A 229 12.30 6.85 -1.98
N ALA A 230 12.30 5.64 -1.42
CA ALA A 230 13.50 4.91 -0.98
C ALA A 230 14.39 5.70 0.03
N TRP A 231 13.80 6.64 0.80
CA TRP A 231 14.55 7.49 1.72
C TRP A 231 15.42 6.73 2.71
N GLU A 232 14.95 5.62 3.26
CA GLU A 232 15.70 4.82 4.24
C GLU A 232 17.02 4.29 3.68
N SER A 233 17.10 4.07 2.38
CA SER A 233 18.31 3.60 1.70
C SER A 233 19.35 4.72 1.51
N VAL A 234 18.91 5.98 1.45
CA VAL A 234 19.77 7.11 1.06
C VAL A 234 20.03 8.12 2.19
N ARG A 235 19.27 8.09 3.27
CA ARG A 235 19.30 9.08 4.34
C ARG A 235 20.69 9.26 4.99
N GLN A 236 21.55 8.25 4.92
CA GLN A 236 22.90 8.28 5.51
C GLN A 236 23.94 8.94 4.60
N PHE A 237 23.67 9.11 3.31
CA PHE A 237 24.63 9.70 2.40
C PHE A 237 24.83 11.20 2.66
N PRO A 238 26.07 11.70 2.54
CA PRO A 238 26.37 13.13 2.67
C PRO A 238 25.85 13.96 1.50
N SER A 239 25.52 13.30 0.39
CA SER A 239 24.89 13.91 -0.77
C SER A 239 23.77 13.03 -1.30
N VAL A 240 22.72 13.64 -1.83
CA VAL A 240 21.60 12.93 -2.46
C VAL A 240 21.25 13.60 -3.80
N ILE A 241 20.85 12.76 -4.78
CA ILE A 241 20.29 13.19 -6.04
C ILE A 241 18.77 13.16 -5.88
N LEU A 242 18.12 14.30 -6.03
CA LEU A 242 16.67 14.42 -5.98
C LEU A 242 16.11 14.53 -7.39
N VAL A 243 15.27 13.57 -7.78
CA VAL A 243 14.54 13.54 -9.05
C VAL A 243 13.03 13.65 -8.84
N GLU A 244 12.29 13.99 -9.91
CA GLU A 244 10.83 14.16 -9.85
C GLU A 244 10.07 12.84 -10.00
N GLY A 245 10.52 11.99 -10.92
CA GLY A 245 9.80 10.81 -11.39
C GLY A 245 10.42 9.48 -10.94
N LEU A 246 9.58 8.46 -10.80
CA LEU A 246 10.02 7.12 -10.42
C LEU A 246 10.82 6.40 -11.51
N PHE A 247 10.61 6.77 -12.79
CA PHE A 247 11.43 6.23 -13.86
C PHE A 247 12.82 6.87 -13.88
N ASP A 248 12.94 8.15 -13.52
CA ASP A 248 14.21 8.83 -13.34
C ASP A 248 15.01 8.19 -12.21
N TYR A 249 14.35 7.96 -11.07
CA TYR A 249 14.92 7.21 -9.95
C TYR A 249 15.43 5.84 -10.40
N ALA A 250 14.58 5.07 -11.10
CA ALA A 250 14.87 3.68 -11.43
C ALA A 250 16.06 3.54 -12.42
N VAL A 251 16.16 4.42 -13.44
CA VAL A 251 17.30 4.37 -14.38
C VAL A 251 18.60 4.81 -13.71
N LEU A 252 18.57 5.81 -12.81
CA LEU A 252 19.75 6.20 -12.04
C LEU A 252 20.19 5.10 -11.09
N TRP A 253 19.25 4.46 -10.41
CA TRP A 253 19.55 3.31 -9.55
C TRP A 253 20.14 2.14 -10.35
N GLN A 254 19.61 1.86 -11.54
CA GLN A 254 20.17 0.86 -12.47
C GLN A 254 21.58 1.23 -12.96
N ALA A 255 21.87 2.52 -13.10
CA ALA A 255 23.18 3.05 -13.46
C ALA A 255 24.15 3.19 -12.26
N ASP A 256 23.82 2.57 -11.12
CA ASP A 256 24.60 2.50 -9.88
C ASP A 256 24.71 3.80 -9.06
N PHE A 257 23.82 4.77 -9.28
CA PHE A 257 23.71 5.95 -8.42
C PHE A 257 22.89 5.62 -7.16
N ARG A 258 23.58 5.12 -6.12
CA ARG A 258 22.95 4.60 -4.88
C ARG A 258 22.46 5.68 -3.91
N HIS A 259 22.73 6.95 -4.19
CA HIS A 259 22.30 8.09 -3.37
C HIS A 259 21.19 8.90 -4.03
N VAL A 260 20.37 8.26 -4.86
CA VAL A 260 19.21 8.87 -5.53
C VAL A 260 17.92 8.67 -4.74
N THR A 261 17.07 9.68 -4.73
CA THR A 261 15.71 9.66 -4.18
C THR A 261 14.74 10.41 -5.08
N CYS A 262 13.42 10.20 -4.89
CA CYS A 262 12.40 10.80 -5.74
C CYS A 262 11.34 11.54 -4.91
N SER A 263 10.96 12.73 -5.35
CA SER A 263 9.90 13.56 -4.74
C SER A 263 8.48 13.13 -5.08
N LEU A 264 8.31 12.24 -6.06
CA LEU A 264 6.99 11.81 -6.54
C LEU A 264 6.15 12.97 -7.11
N GLY A 265 6.81 13.90 -7.76
CA GLY A 265 6.26 15.09 -8.41
C GLY A 265 7.07 16.36 -8.13
N THR A 266 6.70 17.45 -8.75
CA THR A 266 7.44 18.72 -8.77
C THR A 266 7.52 19.40 -7.39
N HIS A 267 6.53 19.17 -6.52
CA HIS A 267 6.44 19.83 -5.21
C HIS A 267 6.63 18.83 -4.06
N LEU A 268 7.51 19.18 -3.12
CA LEU A 268 7.68 18.42 -1.89
C LEU A 268 6.58 18.71 -0.88
N ASN A 269 6.06 17.66 -0.22
CA ASN A 269 5.27 17.84 0.99
C ASN A 269 6.16 18.17 2.21
N ALA A 270 5.53 18.45 3.35
CA ALA A 270 6.25 18.84 4.56
C ALA A 270 7.23 17.74 5.04
N ASP A 271 6.81 16.48 5.02
CA ASP A 271 7.61 15.33 5.46
C ASP A 271 8.85 15.15 4.56
N GLN A 272 8.67 15.23 3.23
CA GLN A 272 9.76 15.13 2.26
C GLN A 272 10.78 16.26 2.43
N PHE A 273 10.29 17.47 2.68
CA PHE A 273 11.16 18.61 2.94
C PHE A 273 11.97 18.43 4.23
N GLN A 274 11.33 17.99 5.32
CA GLN A 274 12.00 17.71 6.58
C GLN A 274 13.02 16.57 6.45
N GLN A 275 12.73 15.54 5.67
CA GLN A 275 13.67 14.46 5.40
C GLN A 275 14.98 14.98 4.76
N LEU A 276 14.90 15.90 3.80
CA LEU A 276 16.09 16.52 3.21
C LEU A 276 16.86 17.38 4.22
N CYS A 277 16.19 17.95 5.22
CA CYS A 277 16.75 18.84 6.22
C CYS A 277 17.13 18.14 7.55
N ASP A 278 17.00 16.81 7.65
CA ASP A 278 17.26 16.05 8.89
C ASP A 278 18.74 16.10 9.33
N ARG A 279 19.65 16.45 8.39
CA ARG A 279 21.09 16.64 8.61
C ARG A 279 21.72 17.52 7.52
N PRO A 280 22.90 18.09 7.74
CA PRO A 280 23.66 18.77 6.68
C PRO A 280 24.01 17.80 5.55
N ARG A 281 23.74 18.20 4.31
CA ARG A 281 24.05 17.42 3.11
C ARG A 281 24.10 18.31 1.86
N THR A 282 24.59 17.74 0.77
CA THR A 282 24.42 18.32 -0.57
C THR A 282 23.24 17.67 -1.26
N VAL A 283 22.31 18.46 -1.79
CA VAL A 283 21.19 17.99 -2.60
C VAL A 283 21.41 18.40 -4.05
N TYR A 284 21.61 17.41 -4.92
CA TYR A 284 21.65 17.60 -6.37
C TYR A 284 20.22 17.60 -6.89
N LEU A 285 19.76 18.75 -7.35
CA LEU A 285 18.43 18.94 -7.90
C LEU A 285 18.47 18.65 -9.41
N THR A 286 17.80 17.57 -9.81
CA THR A 286 17.76 17.09 -11.20
C THR A 286 16.32 17.06 -11.65
N PHE A 287 15.84 18.20 -12.11
CA PHE A 287 14.47 18.40 -12.57
C PHE A 287 14.41 18.48 -14.10
N ASP A 288 13.22 18.22 -14.63
CA ASP A 288 12.99 18.23 -16.08
C ASP A 288 13.35 19.60 -16.69
N ALA A 289 14.10 19.58 -17.77
CA ALA A 289 14.42 20.77 -18.56
C ALA A 289 13.24 21.14 -19.49
N ASP A 290 12.06 21.32 -18.90
CA ASP A 290 10.84 21.64 -19.66
C ASP A 290 10.93 23.06 -20.28
N GLY A 291 10.61 23.15 -21.56
CA GLY A 291 10.58 24.43 -22.30
C GLY A 291 9.55 25.45 -21.76
N ASN A 292 8.68 25.06 -20.82
CA ASN A 292 7.67 25.92 -20.21
C ASN A 292 8.17 26.67 -18.96
N GLY A 293 9.39 26.44 -18.48
CA GLY A 293 9.98 27.15 -17.34
C GLY A 293 9.35 26.80 -15.97
N SER A 294 8.33 25.94 -15.92
CA SER A 294 7.65 25.58 -14.65
C SER A 294 8.54 24.74 -13.73
N GLY A 295 9.27 23.79 -14.28
CA GLY A 295 10.28 23.01 -13.56
C GLY A 295 11.40 23.92 -13.05
N GLN A 296 11.84 24.88 -13.85
CA GLN A 296 12.89 25.83 -13.48
C GLN A 296 12.50 26.72 -12.28
N GLN A 297 11.29 27.22 -12.24
CA GLN A 297 10.79 27.99 -11.09
C GLN A 297 10.65 27.12 -9.83
N ALA A 298 10.17 25.90 -9.97
CA ALA A 298 9.96 25.00 -8.85
C ALA A 298 11.29 24.62 -8.16
N TRP A 299 12.34 24.27 -8.94
CA TRP A 299 13.63 23.96 -8.34
C TRP A 299 14.28 25.17 -7.69
N GLN A 300 14.17 26.38 -8.28
CA GLN A 300 14.71 27.62 -7.70
C GLN A 300 14.09 27.89 -6.32
N GLN A 301 12.76 27.82 -6.22
CA GLN A 301 12.06 27.97 -4.95
C GLN A 301 12.46 26.91 -3.93
N LEU A 302 12.58 25.65 -4.36
CA LEU A 302 13.02 24.57 -3.49
C LEU A 302 14.47 24.79 -3.03
N ALA A 303 15.39 25.14 -3.93
CA ALA A 303 16.78 25.44 -3.60
C ALA A 303 16.89 26.57 -2.57
N GLN A 304 16.16 27.67 -2.76
CA GLN A 304 16.13 28.78 -1.80
C GLN A 304 15.66 28.33 -0.42
N ARG A 305 14.59 27.54 -0.36
CA ARG A 305 14.06 26.99 0.92
C ARG A 305 15.04 26.06 1.61
N LEU A 306 15.70 25.17 0.87
CA LEU A 306 16.70 24.23 1.41
C LEU A 306 17.94 24.97 1.93
N ARG A 307 18.42 25.97 1.17
CA ARG A 307 19.56 26.80 1.61
C ARG A 307 19.27 27.58 2.89
N ALA A 308 18.04 28.06 3.05
CA ALA A 308 17.61 28.71 4.30
C ALA A 308 17.64 27.77 5.52
N GLN A 309 17.67 26.45 5.30
CA GLN A 309 17.85 25.41 6.33
C GLN A 309 19.31 24.91 6.41
N GLY A 310 20.26 25.56 5.76
CA GLY A 310 21.69 25.17 5.77
C GLY A 310 22.02 23.99 4.85
N ILE A 311 21.14 23.60 3.97
CA ILE A 311 21.35 22.51 2.99
C ILE A 311 22.07 23.09 1.76
N VAL A 312 23.17 22.48 1.37
CA VAL A 312 23.86 22.82 0.12
C VAL A 312 23.05 22.26 -1.06
N THR A 313 22.70 23.12 -2.00
CA THR A 313 21.97 22.71 -3.21
C THR A 313 22.84 22.89 -4.43
N ARG A 314 22.75 21.95 -5.37
CA ARG A 314 23.40 22.03 -6.67
C ARG A 314 22.41 21.66 -7.76
N HIS A 315 22.36 22.45 -8.81
CA HIS A 315 21.49 22.20 -9.95
C HIS A 315 22.24 21.42 -11.03
N VAL A 316 21.70 20.24 -11.38
CA VAL A 316 22.23 19.39 -12.45
C VAL A 316 21.55 19.79 -13.76
N LEU A 317 22.32 20.35 -14.68
CA LEU A 317 21.81 20.76 -15.99
C LEU A 317 21.87 19.55 -16.94
N LEU A 318 20.73 19.00 -17.25
CA LEU A 318 20.59 17.99 -18.31
C LEU A 318 20.55 18.68 -19.68
N PRO A 319 20.91 17.99 -20.77
CA PRO A 319 20.70 18.49 -22.11
C PRO A 319 19.23 18.87 -22.34
N ASP A 320 18.99 19.91 -23.17
CA ASP A 320 17.66 20.47 -23.43
C ASP A 320 16.63 19.40 -23.78
N GLY A 321 15.47 19.47 -23.10
CA GLY A 321 14.35 18.56 -23.30
C GLY A 321 14.57 17.15 -22.75
N HIS A 322 15.53 16.98 -21.83
CA HIS A 322 15.76 15.71 -21.16
C HIS A 322 15.36 15.76 -19.67
N ASP A 323 14.74 14.68 -19.21
CA ASP A 323 14.74 14.21 -17.85
C ASP A 323 15.81 13.12 -17.68
N PRO A 324 16.15 12.68 -16.46
CA PRO A 324 17.13 11.60 -16.28
C PRO A 324 16.75 10.32 -17.03
N ASN A 325 15.48 9.96 -17.08
CA ASN A 325 15.03 8.75 -17.78
C ASN A 325 15.30 8.87 -19.29
N SER A 326 14.88 9.96 -19.93
CA SER A 326 15.09 10.14 -21.36
C SER A 326 16.55 10.33 -21.73
N PHE A 327 17.38 10.88 -20.83
CA PHE A 327 18.83 10.98 -21.02
C PHE A 327 19.45 9.58 -21.21
N PHE A 328 19.15 8.63 -20.31
CA PHE A 328 19.65 7.26 -20.43
C PHE A 328 19.03 6.49 -21.61
N VAL A 329 17.74 6.65 -21.85
CA VAL A 329 17.04 6.00 -22.98
C VAL A 329 17.60 6.44 -24.33
N ARG A 330 18.08 7.68 -24.45
CA ARG A 330 18.68 8.22 -25.68
C ARG A 330 20.18 7.98 -25.81
N GLY A 331 20.76 7.13 -24.96
CA GLY A 331 22.16 6.70 -25.08
C GLY A 331 23.14 7.42 -24.17
N GLY A 332 22.67 8.23 -23.22
CA GLY A 332 23.49 8.74 -22.13
C GLY A 332 23.95 7.59 -21.21
N ASP A 333 25.12 7.72 -20.63
CA ASP A 333 25.69 6.72 -19.73
C ASP A 333 26.02 7.27 -18.34
N ALA A 334 26.41 6.40 -17.41
CA ALA A 334 26.73 6.75 -16.03
C ALA A 334 27.94 7.71 -15.93
N ARG A 335 28.91 7.61 -16.84
CA ARG A 335 30.09 8.51 -16.85
C ARG A 335 29.70 9.92 -17.22
N GLN A 336 28.89 10.05 -18.28
CA GLN A 336 28.37 11.34 -18.72
C GLN A 336 27.48 11.98 -17.63
N PHE A 337 26.62 11.20 -16.99
CA PHE A 337 25.78 11.71 -15.92
C PHE A 337 26.63 12.14 -14.69
N ASN A 338 27.68 11.39 -14.35
CA ASN A 338 28.62 11.79 -13.29
C ASN A 338 29.31 13.13 -13.61
N SER A 339 29.73 13.34 -14.86
CA SER A 339 30.28 14.63 -15.29
C SER A 339 29.29 15.79 -15.14
N LEU A 340 27.98 15.54 -15.35
CA LEU A 340 26.94 16.54 -15.08
C LEU A 340 26.78 16.84 -13.58
N LEU A 341 26.91 15.83 -12.72
CA LEU A 341 26.93 16.03 -11.25
C LEU A 341 28.14 16.85 -10.79
N GLU A 342 29.31 16.58 -11.35
CA GLU A 342 30.55 17.34 -11.06
C GLU A 342 30.46 18.79 -11.52
N ALA A 343 29.84 19.04 -12.67
CA ALA A 343 29.60 20.35 -13.24
C ALA A 343 28.41 21.11 -12.63
N ALA A 344 27.68 20.50 -11.69
CA ALA A 344 26.45 21.05 -11.15
C ALA A 344 26.67 22.41 -10.47
N GLN A 345 25.83 23.37 -10.83
CA GLN A 345 25.93 24.76 -10.38
C GLN A 345 25.30 24.97 -9.01
N PRO A 346 25.78 25.94 -8.21
CA PRO A 346 25.20 26.29 -6.92
C PRO A 346 23.75 26.71 -7.00
#